data_5e46313ec530a18e748b0594d926e7f2
#
_entry.id   5e46313ec530a18e748b0594d926e7f2
#
_cell.length_a   1.000
_cell.length_b   1.000
_cell.length_c   1.000
_cell.angle_alpha   90.00
_cell.angle_beta   90.00
_cell.angle_gamma   90.00
#
_symmetry.space_group_name_H-M   'P 1'
#
loop_
_entity.id
_entity.type
_entity.pdbx_description
1 polymer ?
#
loop_
_entity_poly.entity_id
_entity_poly.type
_entity_poly.pdbx_seq_one_letter_code
_entity_poly.pdbx_strand_id
1 'polypeptide(L)'
;MTVREPRATDEERVTAPVGEAGVEREELPLDVRVEFWLETFPWFPAFSAGFGAFLLGYVGLFATVVAAPLSLPEGDLPIRVGFLFYNAHNVVVTGVTTALPDSVPMTMDYLPLVGDPLLYRFLPAVVLTVASALFTFVRVPVRRSTTAAVATGAAMGTGYVLIALAGTFVFTLNVDNVLYQPSRAGTMLYVLGYGLLCGVCGSLSGQVAISVVHRT
;
A
#
# COMPACT_ATOMS: atom_id res chain seq x y z
N MET A 1 -20.40 -82.77 -26.78
CA MET A 1 -19.24 -81.94 -26.33
C MET A 1 -19.79 -80.66 -25.87
N THR A 2 -20.07 -80.59 -24.56
CA THR A 2 -20.71 -79.43 -23.90
C THR A 2 -19.64 -78.69 -23.12
N VAL A 3 -19.27 -77.49 -23.59
CA VAL A 3 -18.32 -76.61 -22.95
C VAL A 3 -19.01 -75.92 -21.80
N ARG A 4 -18.53 -76.17 -20.57
CA ARG A 4 -18.97 -75.55 -19.33
C ARG A 4 -18.29 -74.22 -19.17
N GLU A 5 -19.06 -73.11 -19.13
CA GLU A 5 -18.56 -71.79 -18.76
C GLU A 5 -18.19 -71.76 -17.24
N PRO A 6 -17.07 -71.16 -16.91
CA PRO A 6 -16.74 -70.95 -15.51
C PRO A 6 -17.56 -69.79 -14.95
N ARG A 7 -18.22 -70.06 -13.87
CA ARG A 7 -19.01 -69.16 -13.00
C ARG A 7 -18.09 -68.14 -12.40
N ALA A 8 -18.40 -66.85 -12.63
CA ALA A 8 -17.73 -65.73 -12.01
C ALA A 8 -17.87 -65.82 -10.49
N THR A 9 -16.75 -65.82 -9.82
CA THR A 9 -16.63 -65.76 -8.36
C THR A 9 -16.99 -64.32 -7.89
N ASP A 10 -17.85 -64.30 -6.87
CA ASP A 10 -18.24 -63.09 -6.15
C ASP A 10 -16.99 -62.32 -5.75
N GLU A 11 -16.81 -61.12 -6.32
CA GLU A 11 -15.91 -60.11 -5.78
C GLU A 11 -16.43 -59.70 -4.41
N GLU A 12 -15.77 -60.19 -3.41
CA GLU A 12 -15.88 -59.76 -2.03
C GLU A 12 -15.60 -58.27 -1.99
N ARG A 13 -16.71 -57.52 -1.98
CA ARG A 13 -16.71 -56.05 -1.77
C ARG A 13 -16.18 -55.78 -0.38
N VAL A 14 -14.86 -55.65 -0.26
CA VAL A 14 -14.21 -55.12 0.92
C VAL A 14 -14.65 -53.65 1.04
N THR A 15 -15.77 -53.48 1.73
CA THR A 15 -16.13 -52.16 2.30
C THR A 15 -15.10 -51.85 3.36
N ALA A 16 -14.00 -51.22 2.93
CA ALA A 16 -13.09 -50.57 3.87
C ALA A 16 -13.92 -49.56 4.68
N PRO A 17 -13.88 -49.62 6.02
CA PRO A 17 -14.48 -48.58 6.81
C PRO A 17 -13.80 -47.28 6.43
N VAL A 18 -14.56 -46.35 5.87
CA VAL A 18 -14.15 -44.93 5.81
C VAL A 18 -14.08 -44.47 7.28
N GLY A 19 -13.02 -44.91 7.95
CA GLY A 19 -12.62 -44.28 9.19
C GLY A 19 -12.43 -42.81 8.84
N GLU A 20 -13.24 -41.99 9.43
CA GLU A 20 -12.92 -40.59 9.66
C GLU A 20 -11.59 -40.57 10.43
N ALA A 21 -10.50 -40.79 9.72
CA ALA A 21 -9.21 -40.34 10.18
C ALA A 21 -9.37 -38.82 10.25
N GLY A 22 -9.86 -38.36 11.38
CA GLY A 22 -9.62 -36.99 11.83
C GLY A 22 -8.11 -36.82 11.75
N VAL A 23 -7.64 -36.32 10.63
CA VAL A 23 -6.28 -35.81 10.52
C VAL A 23 -6.29 -34.70 11.54
N GLU A 24 -5.91 -35.03 12.80
CA GLU A 24 -5.40 -34.04 13.72
C GLU A 24 -4.37 -33.27 12.90
N ARG A 25 -4.77 -32.08 12.46
CA ARG A 25 -3.83 -31.14 11.84
C ARG A 25 -2.83 -30.86 12.94
N GLU A 26 -1.78 -31.66 12.97
CA GLU A 26 -0.60 -31.42 13.78
C GLU A 26 -0.24 -29.97 13.50
N GLU A 27 -0.52 -29.11 14.45
CA GLU A 27 -0.31 -27.67 14.27
C GLU A 27 1.20 -27.51 14.12
N LEU A 28 1.65 -27.24 12.89
CA LEU A 28 3.06 -26.98 12.61
C LEU A 28 3.59 -25.97 13.61
N PRO A 29 4.78 -26.18 14.14
CA PRO A 29 5.44 -25.23 15.03
C PRO A 29 5.36 -23.80 14.49
N LEU A 30 5.23 -22.82 15.38
CA LEU A 30 4.97 -21.42 15.02
C LEU A 30 6.04 -20.86 14.07
N ASP A 31 7.29 -21.24 14.28
CA ASP A 31 8.46 -20.87 13.45
C ASP A 31 8.30 -21.36 12.00
N VAL A 32 7.93 -22.64 11.81
CA VAL A 32 7.69 -23.21 10.46
C VAL A 32 6.52 -22.54 9.77
N ARG A 33 5.45 -22.22 10.52
CA ARG A 33 4.27 -21.51 9.97
C ARG A 33 4.63 -20.09 9.54
N VAL A 34 5.44 -19.39 10.33
CA VAL A 34 5.90 -18.03 10.01
C VAL A 34 6.83 -18.03 8.81
N GLU A 35 7.78 -18.96 8.74
CA GLU A 35 8.71 -19.09 7.62
C GLU A 35 7.97 -19.37 6.31
N PHE A 36 7.09 -20.36 6.29
CA PHE A 36 6.25 -20.67 5.12
C PHE A 36 5.39 -19.48 4.70
N TRP A 37 4.85 -18.73 5.66
CA TRP A 37 4.04 -17.57 5.37
C TRP A 37 4.89 -16.43 4.77
N LEU A 38 6.11 -16.20 5.30
CA LEU A 38 7.03 -15.20 4.78
C LEU A 38 7.45 -15.51 3.33
N GLU A 39 7.72 -16.78 3.02
CA GLU A 39 8.12 -17.20 1.69
C GLU A 39 6.98 -17.13 0.66
N THR A 40 5.76 -17.45 1.08
CA THR A 40 4.60 -17.53 0.17
C THR A 40 3.82 -16.23 0.04
N PHE A 41 4.10 -15.23 0.88
CA PHE A 41 3.41 -13.95 0.82
C PHE A 41 3.95 -13.09 -0.33
N PRO A 42 3.08 -12.47 -1.16
CA PRO A 42 3.50 -11.68 -2.31
C PRO A 42 4.01 -10.28 -1.90
N TRP A 43 5.14 -10.23 -1.19
CA TRP A 43 5.74 -8.99 -0.70
C TRP A 43 6.02 -7.99 -1.81
N PHE A 44 6.75 -8.45 -2.86
CA PHE A 44 7.19 -7.59 -3.94
C PHE A 44 6.02 -6.94 -4.71
N PRO A 45 4.98 -7.68 -5.13
CA PRO A 45 3.79 -7.06 -5.73
C PRO A 45 3.10 -6.05 -4.82
N ALA A 46 2.98 -6.31 -3.51
CA ALA A 46 2.37 -5.38 -2.58
C ALA A 46 3.19 -4.09 -2.42
N PHE A 47 4.51 -4.20 -2.27
CA PHE A 47 5.42 -3.06 -2.27
C PHE A 47 5.29 -2.23 -3.55
N SER A 48 5.33 -2.88 -4.71
CA SER A 48 5.22 -2.21 -6.01
C SER A 48 3.88 -1.50 -6.18
N ALA A 49 2.80 -2.07 -5.65
CA ALA A 49 1.49 -1.42 -5.65
C ALA A 49 1.50 -0.16 -4.76
N GLY A 50 2.23 -0.17 -3.64
CA GLY A 50 2.44 1.01 -2.81
C GLY A 50 3.18 2.13 -3.55
N PHE A 51 4.23 1.79 -4.30
CA PHE A 51 4.93 2.74 -5.19
C PHE A 51 3.98 3.33 -6.23
N GLY A 52 3.19 2.46 -6.89
CA GLY A 52 2.20 2.88 -7.86
C GLY A 52 1.16 3.83 -7.28
N ALA A 53 0.69 3.57 -6.06
CA ALA A 53 -0.27 4.42 -5.37
C ALA A 53 0.32 5.83 -5.08
N PHE A 54 1.60 5.92 -4.65
CA PHE A 54 2.28 7.20 -4.48
C PHE A 54 2.34 7.98 -5.79
N LEU A 55 2.80 7.34 -6.87
CA LEU A 55 2.90 7.98 -8.19
C LEU A 55 1.53 8.42 -8.72
N LEU A 56 0.50 7.58 -8.56
CA LEU A 56 -0.86 7.93 -8.95
C LEU A 56 -1.40 9.13 -8.15
N GLY A 57 -1.12 9.18 -6.85
CA GLY A 57 -1.47 10.32 -6.00
C GLY A 57 -0.80 11.61 -6.46
N TYR A 58 0.51 11.55 -6.74
CA TYR A 58 1.27 12.69 -7.25
C TYR A 58 0.78 13.14 -8.65
N VAL A 59 0.59 12.21 -9.59
CA VAL A 59 0.10 12.52 -10.94
C VAL A 59 -1.34 13.04 -10.89
N GLY A 60 -2.17 12.49 -10.03
CA GLY A 60 -3.53 12.97 -9.81
C GLY A 60 -3.54 14.42 -9.31
N LEU A 61 -2.70 14.72 -8.31
CA LEU A 61 -2.53 16.09 -7.82
C LEU A 61 -1.99 17.03 -8.91
N PHE A 62 -0.99 16.59 -9.66
CA PHE A 62 -0.41 17.35 -10.76
C PHE A 62 -1.48 17.69 -11.81
N ALA A 63 -2.31 16.71 -12.19
CA ALA A 63 -3.40 16.91 -13.14
C ALA A 63 -4.44 17.92 -12.62
N THR A 64 -4.78 17.88 -11.33
CA THR A 64 -5.72 18.86 -10.73
C THR A 64 -5.15 20.28 -10.75
N VAL A 65 -3.86 20.44 -10.45
CA VAL A 65 -3.17 21.76 -10.49
C VAL A 65 -3.10 22.32 -11.92
N VAL A 66 -2.87 21.45 -12.92
CA VAL A 66 -2.86 21.87 -14.33
C VAL A 66 -4.26 22.23 -14.83
N ALA A 67 -5.30 21.47 -14.44
CA ALA A 67 -6.67 21.69 -14.86
C ALA A 67 -7.31 22.94 -14.22
N ALA A 68 -6.94 23.25 -12.98
CA ALA A 68 -7.37 24.44 -12.26
C ALA A 68 -6.13 25.18 -11.78
N PRO A 69 -5.54 26.06 -12.61
CA PRO A 69 -4.27 26.70 -12.32
C PRO A 69 -4.33 27.45 -10.99
N LEU A 70 -3.56 26.95 -10.05
CA LEU A 70 -3.42 27.54 -8.70
C LEU A 70 -2.37 28.62 -8.72
N SER A 71 -2.55 29.63 -7.88
CA SER A 71 -1.56 30.72 -7.66
C SER A 71 -0.39 30.17 -6.82
N LEU A 72 0.34 29.19 -7.37
CA LEU A 72 1.57 28.70 -6.73
C LEU A 72 2.72 29.70 -6.98
N PRO A 73 3.68 29.83 -6.04
CA PRO A 73 4.86 30.67 -6.20
C PRO A 73 5.62 30.36 -7.50
N GLU A 74 6.41 31.27 -8.00
CA GLU A 74 7.23 31.06 -9.22
C GLU A 74 8.26 29.93 -9.05
N GLY A 75 8.59 29.19 -10.12
CA GLY A 75 9.55 28.09 -10.13
C GLY A 75 9.04 26.86 -10.91
N ASP A 76 9.78 25.77 -10.87
CA ASP A 76 9.45 24.53 -11.57
C ASP A 76 8.14 23.90 -11.06
N LEU A 77 7.14 23.85 -11.92
CA LEU A 77 5.81 23.32 -11.58
C LEU A 77 5.85 21.91 -10.98
N PRO A 78 6.59 20.93 -11.53
CA PRO A 78 6.69 19.60 -10.93
C PRO A 78 7.18 19.61 -9.47
N ILE A 79 8.20 20.43 -9.18
CA ILE A 79 8.76 20.50 -7.81
C ILE A 79 7.75 21.13 -6.85
N ARG A 80 7.06 22.18 -7.26
CA ARG A 80 6.03 22.85 -6.43
C ARG A 80 4.83 21.95 -6.15
N VAL A 81 4.39 21.20 -7.16
CA VAL A 81 3.36 20.19 -6.96
C VAL A 81 3.86 19.08 -6.03
N GLY A 82 5.15 18.71 -6.12
CA GLY A 82 5.79 17.81 -5.15
C GLY A 82 5.70 18.36 -3.72
N PHE A 83 6.04 19.62 -3.51
CA PHE A 83 5.92 20.27 -2.19
C PHE A 83 4.48 20.29 -1.69
N LEU A 84 3.51 20.64 -2.53
CA LEU A 84 2.09 20.56 -2.19
C LEU A 84 1.67 19.13 -1.82
N PHE A 85 2.16 18.13 -2.54
CA PHE A 85 1.89 16.73 -2.27
C PHE A 85 2.44 16.28 -0.90
N TYR A 86 3.64 16.73 -0.51
CA TYR A 86 4.18 16.49 0.83
C TYR A 86 3.40 17.23 1.92
N ASN A 87 3.02 18.50 1.66
CA ASN A 87 2.18 19.24 2.60
C ASN A 87 0.81 18.56 2.79
N ALA A 88 0.25 17.91 1.75
CA ALA A 88 -0.96 17.10 1.87
C ALA A 88 -0.82 15.93 2.86
N HIS A 89 0.40 15.44 3.06
CA HIS A 89 0.73 14.45 4.09
C HIS A 89 1.12 15.05 5.45
N ASN A 90 0.91 16.35 5.67
CA ASN A 90 1.40 17.12 6.82
C ASN A 90 2.93 17.16 6.95
N VAL A 91 3.65 16.91 5.88
CA VAL A 91 5.10 17.05 5.83
C VAL A 91 5.44 18.48 5.43
N VAL A 92 6.08 19.21 6.32
CA VAL A 92 6.52 20.58 6.04
C VAL A 92 7.72 20.57 5.06
N VAL A 93 7.75 21.55 4.18
CA VAL A 93 8.92 21.85 3.36
C VAL A 93 9.81 22.79 4.14
N THR A 94 11.09 22.43 4.32
CA THR A 94 12.06 23.22 5.07
C THR A 94 13.08 23.84 4.13
N GLY A 95 13.32 25.15 4.28
CA GLY A 95 14.40 25.86 3.63
C GLY A 95 15.59 26.00 4.57
N VAL A 96 16.77 25.57 4.12
CA VAL A 96 18.03 25.69 4.87
C VAL A 96 18.95 26.61 4.09
N THR A 97 19.42 27.71 4.74
CA THR A 97 20.37 28.62 4.15
C THR A 97 21.75 27.99 4.13
N THR A 98 22.34 27.89 2.94
CA THR A 98 23.68 27.31 2.78
C THR A 98 24.77 28.26 3.27
N ALA A 99 24.46 29.56 3.41
CA ALA A 99 25.41 30.59 3.85
C ALA A 99 25.60 30.72 5.36
N LEU A 100 24.61 30.28 6.16
CA LEU A 100 24.60 30.39 7.62
C LEU A 100 24.08 29.08 8.21
N PRO A 101 24.95 28.14 8.61
CA PRO A 101 24.54 26.81 9.06
C PRO A 101 23.69 26.83 10.35
N ASP A 102 23.75 27.87 11.16
CA ASP A 102 22.97 28.04 12.41
C ASP A 102 21.67 28.84 12.22
N SER A 103 21.27 29.11 10.97
CA SER A 103 20.02 29.83 10.71
C SER A 103 18.80 28.97 11.03
N VAL A 104 17.76 29.60 11.61
CA VAL A 104 16.47 28.93 11.84
C VAL A 104 15.90 28.48 10.49
N PRO A 105 15.56 27.19 10.33
CA PRO A 105 15.02 26.70 9.08
C PRO A 105 13.67 27.37 8.78
N MET A 106 13.55 27.91 7.56
CA MET A 106 12.27 28.42 7.06
C MET A 106 11.35 27.26 6.76
N THR A 107 10.09 27.36 7.17
CA THR A 107 9.07 26.36 6.85
C THR A 107 8.10 26.90 5.82
N MET A 108 7.77 26.12 4.79
CA MET A 108 6.76 26.44 3.79
C MET A 108 5.61 25.45 3.81
N ASP A 109 4.41 25.97 3.81
CA ASP A 109 3.17 25.21 3.61
C ASP A 109 2.42 25.79 2.41
N TYR A 110 2.22 24.96 1.39
CA TYR A 110 1.53 25.32 0.17
C TYR A 110 0.02 25.11 0.25
N LEU A 111 -0.47 24.34 1.25
CA LEU A 111 -1.91 24.07 1.40
C LEU A 111 -2.78 25.31 1.55
N PRO A 112 -2.38 26.34 2.32
CA PRO A 112 -3.18 27.57 2.42
C PRO A 112 -3.29 28.36 1.11
N LEU A 113 -2.40 28.09 0.14
CA LEU A 113 -2.40 28.77 -1.15
C LEU A 113 -3.37 28.15 -2.17
N VAL A 114 -3.92 26.95 -1.86
CA VAL A 114 -4.89 26.28 -2.72
C VAL A 114 -6.31 26.56 -2.23
N GLY A 115 -7.25 26.71 -3.18
CA GLY A 115 -8.62 27.15 -2.87
C GLY A 115 -9.40 26.20 -1.95
N ASP A 116 -9.14 24.89 -2.01
CA ASP A 116 -9.74 23.86 -1.13
C ASP A 116 -8.66 22.97 -0.50
N PRO A 117 -8.08 23.38 0.63
CA PRO A 117 -7.00 22.64 1.28
C PRO A 117 -7.46 21.24 1.75
N LEU A 118 -8.75 21.02 2.04
CA LEU A 118 -9.25 19.73 2.49
C LEU A 118 -9.22 18.70 1.36
N LEU A 119 -9.63 19.10 0.14
CA LEU A 119 -9.58 18.22 -1.02
C LEU A 119 -8.16 17.68 -1.23
N TYR A 120 -7.17 18.56 -1.24
CA TYR A 120 -5.78 18.18 -1.46
C TYR A 120 -5.22 17.34 -0.32
N ARG A 121 -5.61 17.64 0.94
CA ARG A 121 -5.16 16.89 2.12
C ARG A 121 -5.67 15.44 2.14
N PHE A 122 -6.88 15.19 1.67
CA PHE A 122 -7.44 13.84 1.66
C PHE A 122 -7.09 13.02 0.42
N LEU A 123 -6.67 13.66 -0.67
CA LEU A 123 -6.38 12.98 -1.94
C LEU A 123 -5.36 11.82 -1.79
N PRO A 124 -4.19 11.99 -1.13
CA PRO A 124 -3.25 10.89 -0.98
C PRO A 124 -3.82 9.73 -0.16
N ALA A 125 -4.57 10.03 0.91
CA ALA A 125 -5.21 9.02 1.76
C ALA A 125 -6.23 8.20 0.97
N VAL A 126 -7.08 8.86 0.18
CA VAL A 126 -8.09 8.21 -0.66
C VAL A 126 -7.42 7.34 -1.71
N VAL A 127 -6.42 7.86 -2.42
CA VAL A 127 -5.72 7.09 -3.47
C VAL A 127 -5.09 5.83 -2.89
N LEU A 128 -4.38 5.93 -1.77
CA LEU A 128 -3.74 4.77 -1.16
C LEU A 128 -4.77 3.76 -0.61
N THR A 129 -5.84 4.24 0.03
CA THR A 129 -6.91 3.37 0.54
C THR A 129 -7.60 2.61 -0.58
N VAL A 130 -7.97 3.31 -1.66
CA VAL A 130 -8.61 2.70 -2.83
C VAL A 130 -7.66 1.73 -3.54
N ALA A 131 -6.41 2.12 -3.76
CA ALA A 131 -5.41 1.25 -4.37
C ALA A 131 -5.19 -0.03 -3.55
N SER A 132 -5.13 0.10 -2.22
CA SER A 132 -4.96 -1.03 -1.30
C SER A 132 -6.20 -1.94 -1.29
N ALA A 133 -7.40 -1.37 -1.30
CA ALA A 133 -8.64 -2.13 -1.41
C ALA A 133 -8.72 -2.92 -2.73
N LEU A 134 -8.44 -2.26 -3.85
CA LEU A 134 -8.44 -2.88 -5.18
C LEU A 134 -7.37 -3.97 -5.30
N PHE A 135 -6.15 -3.70 -4.83
CA PHE A 135 -5.08 -4.69 -4.86
C PHE A 135 -5.48 -5.94 -4.07
N THR A 136 -6.03 -5.77 -2.87
CA THR A 136 -6.48 -6.87 -2.03
C THR A 136 -7.64 -7.62 -2.70
N PHE A 137 -8.61 -6.91 -3.24
CA PHE A 137 -9.75 -7.49 -3.96
C PHE A 137 -9.30 -8.38 -5.14
N VAL A 138 -8.31 -7.94 -5.91
CA VAL A 138 -7.85 -8.64 -7.13
C VAL A 138 -6.86 -9.76 -6.82
N ARG A 139 -5.98 -9.58 -5.83
CA ARG A 139 -4.81 -10.43 -5.62
C ARG A 139 -4.89 -11.36 -4.42
N VAL A 140 -5.72 -11.05 -3.42
CA VAL A 140 -5.82 -11.87 -2.21
C VAL A 140 -6.95 -12.89 -2.37
N PRO A 141 -6.67 -14.20 -2.33
CA PRO A 141 -7.70 -15.23 -2.43
C PRO A 141 -8.71 -15.13 -1.27
N VAL A 142 -9.98 -15.46 -1.57
CA VAL A 142 -11.13 -15.39 -0.63
C VAL A 142 -10.89 -16.06 0.73
N ARG A 143 -10.05 -17.09 0.76
CA ARG A 143 -9.78 -17.87 1.98
C ARG A 143 -8.63 -17.33 2.83
N ARG A 144 -7.98 -16.22 2.45
CA ARG A 144 -6.91 -15.67 3.26
C ARG A 144 -7.44 -14.93 4.48
N SER A 145 -6.72 -15.10 5.59
CA SER A 145 -7.07 -14.54 6.89
C SER A 145 -6.99 -13.01 6.91
N THR A 146 -7.63 -12.38 7.88
CA THR A 146 -7.49 -10.95 8.21
C THR A 146 -6.03 -10.53 8.35
N THR A 147 -5.18 -11.42 8.91
CA THR A 147 -3.74 -11.19 9.03
C THR A 147 -3.08 -10.97 7.65
N ALA A 148 -3.48 -11.73 6.63
CA ALA A 148 -2.95 -11.54 5.27
C ALA A 148 -3.37 -10.20 4.67
N ALA A 149 -4.58 -9.73 4.92
CA ALA A 149 -5.02 -8.40 4.49
C ALA A 149 -4.24 -7.29 5.21
N VAL A 150 -4.07 -7.40 6.53
CA VAL A 150 -3.26 -6.45 7.31
C VAL A 150 -1.82 -6.39 6.79
N ALA A 151 -1.20 -7.55 6.56
CA ALA A 151 0.15 -7.61 6.02
C ALA A 151 0.26 -7.03 4.60
N THR A 152 -0.74 -7.26 3.75
CA THR A 152 -0.81 -6.66 2.41
C THR A 152 -0.85 -5.14 2.51
N GLY A 153 -1.73 -4.60 3.36
CA GLY A 153 -1.84 -3.15 3.58
C GLY A 153 -0.56 -2.55 4.16
N ALA A 154 0.06 -3.23 5.13
CA ALA A 154 1.33 -2.80 5.72
C ALA A 154 2.47 -2.82 4.69
N ALA A 155 2.57 -3.86 3.85
CA ALA A 155 3.56 -3.92 2.78
C ALA A 155 3.37 -2.81 1.75
N MET A 156 2.13 -2.54 1.33
CA MET A 156 1.82 -1.41 0.45
C MET A 156 2.17 -0.07 1.09
N GLY A 157 1.80 0.12 2.36
CA GLY A 157 2.16 1.32 3.13
C GLY A 157 3.66 1.53 3.21
N THR A 158 4.43 0.46 3.43
CA THR A 158 5.89 0.52 3.47
C THR A 158 6.47 0.90 2.09
N GLY A 159 5.96 0.30 1.00
CA GLY A 159 6.35 0.67 -0.36
C GLY A 159 6.08 2.16 -0.65
N TYR A 160 4.92 2.65 -0.23
CA TYR A 160 4.53 4.05 -0.34
C TYR A 160 5.51 4.98 0.40
N VAL A 161 5.91 4.63 1.64
CA VAL A 161 6.87 5.40 2.44
C VAL A 161 8.26 5.43 1.81
N LEU A 162 8.72 4.30 1.29
CA LEU A 162 10.05 4.21 0.68
C LEU A 162 10.16 5.13 -0.55
N ILE A 163 9.16 5.17 -1.42
CA ILE A 163 9.16 6.08 -2.56
C ILE A 163 9.00 7.54 -2.11
N ALA A 164 8.22 7.80 -1.07
CA ALA A 164 8.11 9.13 -0.49
C ALA A 164 9.46 9.61 0.07
N LEU A 165 10.19 8.77 0.79
CA LEU A 165 11.54 9.11 1.27
C LEU A 165 12.50 9.38 0.12
N ALA A 166 12.49 8.55 -0.92
CA ALA A 166 13.28 8.80 -2.12
C ALA A 166 12.92 10.13 -2.78
N GLY A 167 11.63 10.46 -2.83
CA GLY A 167 11.13 11.74 -3.36
C GLY A 167 11.65 12.97 -2.62
N THR A 168 12.01 12.88 -1.33
CA THR A 168 12.60 14.03 -0.60
C THR A 168 13.96 14.48 -1.17
N PHE A 169 14.63 13.62 -1.91
CA PHE A 169 15.88 13.96 -2.62
C PHE A 169 15.63 14.48 -4.03
N VAL A 170 14.50 14.15 -4.63
CA VAL A 170 14.11 14.59 -5.98
C VAL A 170 13.43 15.95 -5.93
N PHE A 171 12.51 16.15 -5.00
CA PHE A 171 11.81 17.41 -4.83
C PHE A 171 12.65 18.38 -4.00
N THR A 172 13.63 19.01 -4.65
CA THR A 172 14.48 20.02 -4.06
C THR A 172 14.50 21.27 -4.94
N LEU A 173 14.50 22.43 -4.33
CA LEU A 173 14.54 23.72 -5.02
C LEU A 173 15.57 24.63 -4.34
N ASN A 174 16.50 25.19 -5.11
CA ASN A 174 17.46 26.17 -4.61
C ASN A 174 17.06 27.55 -5.12
N VAL A 175 16.73 28.45 -4.20
CA VAL A 175 16.39 29.84 -4.49
C VAL A 175 17.19 30.74 -3.53
N ASP A 176 17.92 31.69 -4.05
CA ASP A 176 18.68 32.70 -3.26
C ASP A 176 19.58 32.06 -2.18
N ASN A 177 20.28 30.98 -2.48
CA ASN A 177 21.12 30.22 -1.54
C ASN A 177 20.34 29.54 -0.40
N VAL A 178 19.03 29.40 -0.55
CA VAL A 178 18.18 28.61 0.35
C VAL A 178 17.78 27.33 -0.37
N LEU A 179 18.15 26.17 0.20
CA LEU A 179 17.75 24.85 -0.29
C LEU A 179 16.42 24.45 0.38
N TYR A 180 15.36 24.42 -0.40
CA TYR A 180 14.05 23.93 0.02
C TYR A 180 13.92 22.44 -0.28
N GLN A 181 13.47 21.66 0.72
CA GLN A 181 13.23 20.24 0.57
C GLN A 181 12.16 19.76 1.58
N PRO A 182 11.41 18.68 1.27
CA PRO A 182 10.50 18.08 2.25
C PRO A 182 11.29 17.54 3.45
N SER A 183 10.78 17.75 4.66
CA SER A 183 11.38 17.25 5.89
C SER A 183 11.44 15.72 5.88
N ARG A 184 12.64 15.13 5.92
CA ARG A 184 12.83 13.68 5.95
C ARG A 184 12.25 13.06 7.21
N ALA A 185 12.46 13.70 8.36
CA ALA A 185 11.89 13.25 9.63
C ALA A 185 10.35 13.33 9.60
N GLY A 186 9.81 14.43 9.07
CA GLY A 186 8.37 14.58 8.86
C GLY A 186 7.83 13.52 7.90
N THR A 187 8.54 13.24 6.80
CA THR A 187 8.16 12.18 5.84
C THR A 187 8.13 10.81 6.53
N MET A 188 9.18 10.48 7.30
CA MET A 188 9.20 9.23 8.06
C MET A 188 8.01 9.11 9.03
N LEU A 189 7.71 10.17 9.77
CA LEU A 189 6.67 10.13 10.80
C LEU A 189 5.25 10.12 10.21
N TYR A 190 4.96 11.12 9.37
CA TYR A 190 3.58 11.32 8.88
C TYR A 190 3.23 10.38 7.72
N VAL A 191 4.13 10.19 6.75
CA VAL A 191 3.84 9.31 5.61
C VAL A 191 3.81 7.84 6.05
N LEU A 192 4.62 7.44 7.06
CA LEU A 192 4.52 6.09 7.63
C LEU A 192 3.16 5.89 8.32
N GLY A 193 2.72 6.84 9.12
CA GLY A 193 1.41 6.79 9.75
C GLY A 193 0.29 6.67 8.71
N TYR A 194 0.30 7.55 7.72
CA TYR A 194 -0.63 7.49 6.57
C TYR A 194 -0.56 6.17 5.83
N GLY A 195 0.66 5.75 5.46
CA GLY A 195 0.90 4.54 4.70
C GLY A 195 0.33 3.30 5.38
N LEU A 196 0.63 3.14 6.67
CA LEU A 196 0.14 2.01 7.44
C LEU A 196 -1.38 2.07 7.66
N LEU A 197 -1.91 3.20 8.11
CA LEU A 197 -3.35 3.33 8.39
C LEU A 197 -4.19 3.16 7.12
N CYS A 198 -3.91 3.94 6.08
CA CYS A 198 -4.68 3.89 4.83
C CYS A 198 -4.49 2.57 4.08
N GLY A 199 -3.25 2.04 4.07
CA GLY A 199 -2.95 0.75 3.47
C GLY A 199 -3.71 -0.39 4.14
N VAL A 200 -3.67 -0.48 5.47
CA VAL A 200 -4.36 -1.53 6.23
C VAL A 200 -5.88 -1.37 6.14
N CYS A 201 -6.42 -0.16 6.34
CA CYS A 201 -7.86 0.08 6.21
C CYS A 201 -8.37 -0.26 4.80
N GLY A 202 -7.63 0.12 3.76
CA GLY A 202 -7.96 -0.22 2.38
C GLY A 202 -7.97 -1.73 2.15
N SER A 203 -6.93 -2.44 2.57
CA SER A 203 -6.83 -3.89 2.43
C SER A 203 -7.94 -4.64 3.17
N LEU A 204 -8.28 -4.22 4.38
CA LEU A 204 -9.40 -4.79 5.13
C LEU A 204 -10.73 -4.55 4.42
N SER A 205 -10.95 -3.35 3.87
CA SER A 205 -12.14 -3.02 3.09
C SER A 205 -12.25 -3.90 1.84
N GLY A 206 -11.15 -4.11 1.12
CA GLY A 206 -11.09 -5.02 -0.02
C GLY A 206 -11.44 -6.47 0.36
N GLN A 207 -10.96 -6.96 1.50
CA GLN A 207 -11.28 -8.29 2.00
C GLN A 207 -12.77 -8.43 2.36
N VAL A 208 -13.37 -7.42 2.98
CA VAL A 208 -14.80 -7.41 3.27
C VAL A 208 -15.60 -7.46 1.97
N ALA A 209 -15.25 -6.67 0.96
CA ALA A 209 -15.91 -6.66 -0.33
C ALA A 209 -15.88 -8.05 -1.00
N ILE A 210 -14.73 -8.76 -0.97
CA ILE A 210 -14.62 -10.15 -1.47
C ILE A 210 -15.59 -11.06 -0.74
N SER A 211 -15.68 -10.95 0.57
CA SER A 211 -16.51 -11.83 1.40
C SER A 211 -18.02 -11.66 1.13
N VAL A 212 -18.42 -10.45 0.76
CA VAL A 212 -19.83 -10.15 0.39
C VAL A 212 -20.14 -10.72 -1.00
N VAL A 213 -19.28 -10.48 -1.98
CA VAL A 213 -19.51 -10.95 -3.37
C VAL A 213 -19.61 -12.46 -3.47
N HIS A 214 -18.90 -13.22 -2.63
CA HIS A 214 -18.91 -14.68 -2.69
C HIS A 214 -20.01 -15.34 -1.82
N ARG A 215 -20.82 -14.55 -1.13
CA ARG A 215 -22.01 -15.05 -0.39
C ARG A 215 -23.31 -14.93 -1.19
N THR A 216 -23.27 -14.17 -2.26
CA THR A 216 -24.40 -13.99 -3.22
C THR A 216 -24.25 -14.96 -4.37
#